data_6f9fb263953bc8725ef186c02132870d
#
_entry.id   6f9fb263953bc8725ef186c02132870d
#
_cell.length_a   1.000
_cell.length_b   1.000
_cell.length_c   1.000
_cell.angle_alpha   90.00
_cell.angle_beta   90.00
_cell.angle_gamma   90.00
#
_symmetry.space_group_name_H-M   'P 1'
#
loop_
_entity.id
_entity.type
_entity.pdbx_description
1 polymer ?
#
loop_
_entity_poly.entity_id
_entity_poly.type
_entity_poly.pdbx_seq_one_letter_code
_entity_poly.pdbx_strand_id
1 'polypeptide(L)'
;EWEATIGNRSYGGGCPFCAGTGTSKPEIRILCELRYLFGFEEVEWRNKIHDEEIDIFLCQHNIGIEYDGCYYHAGKEIKDRAKNKFMSDRGITIIRVREKPLDKLSDNDVIVKDHHLKKFDLNKIIHAILETIQRQNYSLLEDYLKLNEFHNEDVFKKYVSYLPDPFPEDSLQEKNPNLSSQWHTEKNFPLTPRNFTENSGKKVWWVCDKNKQHEWETSIDHRS
;
A
#
# COMPACT_ATOMS: atom_id res chain seq x y z
N GLU A 1 9.98 25.65 -12.43
CA GLU A 1 11.14 24.75 -12.70
C GLU A 1 11.62 24.16 -11.38
N TRP A 2 12.05 22.92 -11.40
CA TRP A 2 12.60 22.21 -10.25
C TRP A 2 13.62 21.18 -10.73
N GLU A 3 14.63 20.93 -9.90
CA GLU A 3 15.68 19.94 -10.20
C GLU A 3 15.44 18.65 -9.40
N ALA A 4 15.68 17.52 -10.04
CA ALA A 4 15.70 16.21 -9.40
C ALA A 4 16.76 15.34 -10.07
N THR A 5 17.40 14.48 -9.29
CA THR A 5 18.31 13.48 -9.85
C THR A 5 17.53 12.46 -10.68
N ILE A 6 18.16 11.93 -11.71
CA ILE A 6 17.58 10.85 -12.53
C ILE A 6 17.18 9.66 -11.64
N GLY A 7 17.99 9.36 -10.63
CA GLY A 7 17.66 8.33 -9.64
C GLY A 7 16.34 8.59 -8.91
N ASN A 8 16.13 9.80 -8.38
CA ASN A 8 14.87 10.13 -7.71
C ASN A 8 13.65 9.98 -8.64
N ARG A 9 13.79 10.36 -9.91
CA ARG A 9 12.74 10.16 -10.92
C ARG A 9 12.49 8.68 -11.22
N SER A 10 13.53 7.89 -11.35
CA SER A 10 13.41 6.45 -11.59
C SER A 10 12.84 5.67 -10.40
N TYR A 11 12.94 6.24 -9.19
CA TYR A 11 12.37 5.69 -7.96
C TYR A 11 10.92 6.16 -7.69
N GLY A 12 10.27 6.80 -8.65
CA GLY A 12 8.90 7.26 -8.51
C GLY A 12 8.75 8.65 -7.90
N GLY A 13 9.86 9.37 -7.66
CA GLY A 13 9.83 10.76 -7.21
C GLY A 13 9.17 11.65 -8.27
N GLY A 14 7.97 12.15 -7.97
CA GLY A 14 7.24 13.11 -8.79
C GLY A 14 7.77 14.54 -8.65
N CYS A 15 7.06 15.49 -9.23
CA CYS A 15 7.30 16.91 -8.96
C CYS A 15 7.06 17.20 -7.46
N PRO A 16 8.00 17.85 -6.75
CA PRO A 16 7.85 18.11 -5.31
C PRO A 16 6.62 18.95 -4.95
N PHE A 17 6.00 19.61 -5.93
CA PHE A 17 4.80 20.43 -5.73
C PHE A 17 3.50 19.69 -6.04
N CYS A 18 3.54 18.64 -6.84
CA CYS A 18 2.37 17.85 -7.23
C CYS A 18 2.50 16.36 -6.88
N ALA A 19 3.66 15.88 -6.44
CA ALA A 19 3.84 14.54 -5.89
C ALA A 19 3.51 14.55 -4.39
N GLY A 20 2.28 14.82 -4.07
CA GLY A 20 1.77 14.78 -2.71
C GLY A 20 1.58 13.39 -2.13
N THR A 21 2.25 12.39 -2.68
CA THR A 21 2.04 11.01 -2.29
C THR A 21 3.17 10.53 -1.38
N GLY A 22 2.83 10.20 -0.16
CA GLY A 22 3.74 9.53 0.75
C GLY A 22 4.07 8.08 0.37
N THR A 23 3.55 7.59 -0.74
CA THR A 23 3.70 6.19 -1.18
C THR A 23 5.10 5.89 -1.70
N SER A 24 5.67 4.82 -1.22
CA SER A 24 7.02 4.36 -1.58
C SER A 24 6.99 3.00 -2.30
N LYS A 25 8.04 2.70 -3.10
CA LYS A 25 8.18 1.37 -3.72
C LYS A 25 8.19 0.22 -2.71
N PRO A 26 8.90 0.32 -1.55
CA PRO A 26 8.84 -0.72 -0.52
C PRO A 26 7.42 -0.97 0.01
N GLU A 27 6.66 0.09 0.26
CA GLU A 27 5.26 -0.01 0.70
C GLU A 27 4.42 -0.79 -0.32
N ILE A 28 4.54 -0.45 -1.63
CA ILE A 28 3.84 -1.18 -2.69
C ILE A 28 4.30 -2.64 -2.77
N ARG A 29 5.59 -2.92 -2.55
CA ARG A 29 6.08 -4.30 -2.51
C ARG A 29 5.39 -5.10 -1.41
N ILE A 30 5.36 -4.55 -0.20
CA ILE A 30 4.67 -5.19 0.93
C ILE A 30 3.19 -5.39 0.62
N LEU A 31 2.51 -4.36 0.12
CA LEU A 31 1.10 -4.42 -0.25
C LEU A 31 0.80 -5.54 -1.24
N CYS A 32 1.58 -5.66 -2.33
CA CYS A 32 1.35 -6.68 -3.37
C CYS A 32 1.47 -8.09 -2.82
N GLU A 33 2.49 -8.35 -2.01
CA GLU A 33 2.72 -9.67 -1.44
C GLU A 33 1.68 -10.02 -0.35
N LEU A 34 1.29 -9.06 0.48
CA LEU A 34 0.24 -9.28 1.48
C LEU A 34 -1.14 -9.51 0.84
N ARG A 35 -1.48 -8.79 -0.24
CA ARG A 35 -2.71 -9.05 -1.00
C ARG A 35 -2.76 -10.45 -1.62
N TYR A 36 -1.63 -10.96 -2.06
CA TYR A 36 -1.55 -12.34 -2.52
C TYR A 36 -1.82 -13.33 -1.39
N LEU A 37 -1.26 -13.08 -0.19
CA LEU A 37 -1.32 -14.01 0.94
C LEU A 37 -2.65 -13.97 1.70
N PHE A 38 -3.21 -12.81 1.90
CA PHE A 38 -4.41 -12.60 2.73
C PHE A 38 -5.67 -12.30 1.91
N GLY A 39 -5.53 -12.02 0.63
CA GLY A 39 -6.64 -11.63 -0.24
C GLY A 39 -6.81 -10.11 -0.36
N PHE A 40 -7.42 -9.72 -1.48
CA PHE A 40 -7.58 -8.30 -1.82
C PHE A 40 -8.52 -7.57 -0.84
N GLU A 41 -9.62 -8.21 -0.47
CA GLU A 41 -10.64 -7.63 0.44
C GLU A 41 -10.16 -7.50 1.88
N GLU A 42 -9.16 -8.31 2.27
CA GLU A 42 -8.58 -8.28 3.60
C GLU A 42 -7.53 -7.18 3.76
N VAL A 43 -6.85 -6.78 2.66
CA VAL A 43 -5.70 -5.89 2.72
C VAL A 43 -6.04 -4.55 2.10
N GLU A 44 -6.37 -3.59 2.96
CA GLU A 44 -6.62 -2.21 2.56
C GLU A 44 -5.31 -1.41 2.48
N TRP A 45 -5.24 -0.54 1.51
CA TRP A 45 -4.13 0.37 1.29
C TRP A 45 -4.51 1.79 1.67
N ARG A 46 -3.66 2.47 2.44
CA ARG A 46 -3.86 3.84 2.89
C ARG A 46 -5.21 4.02 3.59
N ASN A 47 -5.47 3.11 4.54
CA ASN A 47 -6.70 3.16 5.33
C ASN A 47 -6.63 4.32 6.33
N LYS A 48 -7.71 5.08 6.45
CA LYS A 48 -7.83 6.16 7.43
C LYS A 48 -8.69 5.73 8.62
N ILE A 49 -8.11 5.82 9.81
CA ILE A 49 -8.79 5.62 11.07
C ILE A 49 -8.81 6.94 11.82
N HIS A 50 -9.95 7.61 11.81
CA HIS A 50 -10.09 9.03 12.14
C HIS A 50 -9.16 9.88 11.25
N ASP A 51 -8.26 10.67 11.82
CA ASP A 51 -7.35 11.54 11.08
C ASP A 51 -5.98 10.90 10.81
N GLU A 52 -5.77 9.65 11.25
CA GLU A 52 -4.50 8.93 11.07
C GLU A 52 -4.60 7.94 9.92
N GLU A 53 -3.70 8.05 8.93
CA GLU A 53 -3.58 7.12 7.81
C GLU A 53 -2.65 5.97 8.20
N ILE A 54 -3.03 4.74 7.87
CA ILE A 54 -2.21 3.53 7.97
C ILE A 54 -1.83 3.11 6.55
N ASP A 55 -0.54 2.88 6.27
CA ASP A 55 -0.08 2.53 4.92
C ASP A 55 -0.76 1.27 4.39
N ILE A 56 -0.78 0.19 5.18
CA ILE A 56 -1.43 -1.08 4.84
C ILE A 56 -2.16 -1.62 6.06
N PHE A 57 -3.43 -1.98 5.90
CA PHE A 57 -4.28 -2.45 7.00
C PHE A 57 -4.86 -3.83 6.70
N LEU A 58 -4.62 -4.79 7.61
CA LEU A 58 -5.24 -6.12 7.59
C LEU A 58 -6.50 -6.08 8.46
N CYS A 59 -7.66 -5.98 7.78
CA CYS A 59 -8.95 -5.64 8.39
C CYS A 59 -9.41 -6.64 9.44
N GLN A 60 -9.42 -7.96 9.12
CA GLN A 60 -9.91 -9.00 10.05
C GLN A 60 -8.98 -9.21 11.24
N HIS A 61 -7.73 -8.78 11.13
CA HIS A 61 -6.72 -8.97 12.17
C HIS A 61 -6.45 -7.73 13.00
N ASN A 62 -6.99 -6.57 12.62
CA ASN A 62 -6.69 -5.28 13.24
C ASN A 62 -5.17 -5.00 13.31
N ILE A 63 -4.45 -5.29 12.23
CA ILE A 63 -3.01 -5.04 12.12
C ILE A 63 -2.76 -3.98 11.07
N GLY A 64 -2.09 -2.91 11.47
CA GLY A 64 -1.53 -1.90 10.57
C GLY A 64 -0.05 -2.16 10.30
N ILE A 65 0.37 -2.01 9.06
CA ILE A 65 1.78 -2.05 8.67
C ILE A 65 2.16 -0.66 8.17
N GLU A 66 3.23 -0.10 8.73
CA GLU A 66 3.81 1.20 8.38
C GLU A 66 5.22 1.01 7.82
N TYR A 67 5.53 1.67 6.71
CA TYR A 67 6.89 1.67 6.17
C TYR A 67 7.61 2.97 6.50
N ASP A 68 8.61 2.88 7.37
CA ASP A 68 9.37 4.03 7.86
C ASP A 68 10.72 4.15 7.12
N GLY A 69 10.75 4.93 6.05
CA GLY A 69 12.00 5.30 5.38
C GLY A 69 12.88 6.17 6.27
N CYS A 70 14.16 5.84 6.39
CA CYS A 70 15.06 6.49 7.35
C CYS A 70 15.15 8.00 7.17
N TYR A 71 15.15 8.50 5.94
CA TYR A 71 15.22 9.94 5.65
C TYR A 71 13.99 10.70 6.17
N TYR A 72 12.80 10.09 6.07
CA TYR A 72 11.54 10.75 6.44
C TYR A 72 11.19 10.60 7.91
N HIS A 73 11.68 9.56 8.58
CA HIS A 73 11.34 9.22 9.96
C HIS A 73 12.45 9.54 10.97
N ALA A 74 13.60 10.00 10.51
CA ALA A 74 14.67 10.49 11.42
C ALA A 74 14.15 11.62 12.32
N GLY A 75 14.25 11.44 13.64
CA GLY A 75 13.80 12.42 14.62
C GLY A 75 12.29 12.50 14.84
N LYS A 76 11.50 11.54 14.29
CA LYS A 76 10.04 11.49 14.46
C LYS A 76 9.57 10.40 15.45
N GLU A 77 10.46 9.81 16.23
CA GLU A 77 10.17 8.68 17.12
C GLU A 77 9.03 8.98 18.11
N ILE A 78 8.96 10.22 18.61
CA ILE A 78 7.89 10.65 19.54
C ILE A 78 6.53 10.62 18.83
N LYS A 79 6.46 11.15 17.61
CA LYS A 79 5.23 11.15 16.80
C LYS A 79 4.83 9.72 16.44
N ASP A 80 5.79 8.91 16.00
CA ASP A 80 5.56 7.52 15.61
C ASP A 80 5.04 6.68 16.80
N ARG A 81 5.62 6.85 18.01
CA ARG A 81 5.13 6.23 19.24
C ARG A 81 3.74 6.71 19.63
N ALA A 82 3.44 8.00 19.47
CA ALA A 82 2.12 8.55 19.75
C ALA A 82 1.06 7.93 18.82
N LYS A 83 1.37 7.77 17.53
CA LYS A 83 0.50 7.07 16.56
C LYS A 83 0.29 5.60 16.95
N ASN A 84 1.38 4.88 17.30
CA ASN A 84 1.26 3.49 17.75
C ASN A 84 0.34 3.36 18.98
N LYS A 85 0.49 4.27 19.96
CA LYS A 85 -0.38 4.30 21.12
C LYS A 85 -1.83 4.59 20.77
N PHE A 86 -2.07 5.60 19.94
CA PHE A 86 -3.41 5.97 19.48
C PHE A 86 -4.13 4.79 18.81
N MET A 87 -3.42 4.01 17.98
CA MET A 87 -3.96 2.81 17.35
C MET A 87 -4.16 1.67 18.34
N SER A 88 -3.20 1.45 19.25
CA SER A 88 -3.29 0.41 20.28
C SER A 88 -4.48 0.64 21.22
N ASP A 89 -4.75 1.90 21.59
CA ASP A 89 -5.93 2.27 22.43
C ASP A 89 -7.27 1.92 21.72
N ARG A 90 -7.22 1.60 20.40
CA ARG A 90 -8.36 1.18 19.57
C ARG A 90 -8.33 -0.31 19.20
N GLY A 91 -7.44 -1.08 19.81
CA GLY A 91 -7.30 -2.50 19.54
C GLY A 91 -6.56 -2.82 18.23
N ILE A 92 -5.84 -1.84 17.64
CA ILE A 92 -5.08 -2.03 16.41
C ILE A 92 -3.60 -2.12 16.76
N THR A 93 -2.95 -3.18 16.32
CA THR A 93 -1.52 -3.35 16.47
C THR A 93 -0.78 -2.79 15.26
N ILE A 94 0.16 -1.87 15.46
CA ILE A 94 1.02 -1.38 14.38
C ILE A 94 2.33 -2.17 14.38
N ILE A 95 2.69 -2.68 13.20
CA ILE A 95 3.99 -3.27 12.89
C ILE A 95 4.72 -2.29 11.98
N ARG A 96 5.86 -1.78 12.42
CA ARG A 96 6.68 -0.88 11.61
C ARG A 96 7.79 -1.63 10.91
N VAL A 97 7.93 -1.35 9.61
CA VAL A 97 9.05 -1.80 8.79
C VAL A 97 10.00 -0.63 8.67
N ARG A 98 11.07 -0.63 9.44
CA ARG A 98 11.95 0.53 9.63
C ARG A 98 13.30 0.35 8.95
N GLU A 99 13.69 1.32 8.11
CA GLU A 99 15.01 1.34 7.49
C GLU A 99 16.10 1.68 8.52
N LYS A 100 17.25 1.02 8.39
CA LYS A 100 18.45 1.46 9.14
C LYS A 100 18.82 2.90 8.73
N PRO A 101 19.28 3.76 9.68
CA PRO A 101 19.65 3.45 11.07
C PRO A 101 18.51 3.60 12.09
N LEU A 102 17.23 3.64 11.68
CA LEU A 102 16.11 3.76 12.64
C LEU A 102 16.05 2.55 13.59
N ASP A 103 15.82 2.81 14.87
CA ASP A 103 15.62 1.78 15.88
C ASP A 103 14.16 1.29 15.91
N LYS A 104 13.93 0.09 16.45
CA LYS A 104 12.60 -0.42 16.75
C LYS A 104 11.89 0.49 17.77
N LEU A 105 10.58 0.66 17.61
CA LEU A 105 9.70 1.32 18.57
C LEU A 105 8.92 0.32 19.41
N SER A 106 8.72 -0.90 18.88
CA SER A 106 8.07 -2.04 19.54
C SER A 106 8.79 -3.34 19.19
N ASP A 107 8.54 -4.40 19.96
CA ASP A 107 9.15 -5.72 19.71
C ASP A 107 8.73 -6.31 18.35
N ASN A 108 7.51 -6.02 17.90
CA ASN A 108 6.96 -6.51 16.63
C ASN A 108 7.54 -5.79 15.39
N ASP A 109 8.30 -4.71 15.58
CA ASP A 109 8.86 -3.97 14.44
C ASP A 109 9.93 -4.78 13.71
N VAL A 110 10.01 -4.57 12.41
CA VAL A 110 10.98 -5.23 11.52
C VAL A 110 12.01 -4.22 11.04
N ILE A 111 13.29 -4.50 11.28
CA ILE A 111 14.38 -3.68 10.72
C ILE A 111 14.81 -4.23 9.38
N VAL A 112 14.81 -3.35 8.38
CA VAL A 112 15.32 -3.61 7.03
C VAL A 112 16.59 -2.79 6.77
N LYS A 113 17.40 -3.23 5.80
CA LYS A 113 18.67 -2.55 5.53
C LYS A 113 18.44 -1.18 4.88
N ASP A 114 17.61 -1.15 3.85
CA ASP A 114 17.33 0.02 3.02
C ASP A 114 16.01 -0.19 2.25
N HIS A 115 15.64 0.75 1.39
CA HIS A 115 14.42 0.72 0.58
C HIS A 115 14.40 -0.37 -0.52
N HIS A 116 15.46 -1.12 -0.73
CA HIS A 116 15.51 -2.26 -1.65
C HIS A 116 15.14 -3.56 -0.91
N LEU A 117 13.87 -3.70 -0.56
CA LEU A 117 13.38 -4.90 0.12
C LEU A 117 13.72 -6.16 -0.68
N LYS A 118 14.18 -7.18 0.02
CA LYS A 118 14.41 -8.53 -0.51
C LYS A 118 13.34 -9.48 0.02
N LYS A 119 13.20 -10.64 -0.62
CA LYS A 119 12.25 -11.68 -0.19
C LYS A 119 12.44 -12.06 1.29
N PHE A 120 13.67 -12.14 1.75
CA PHE A 120 14.00 -12.35 3.14
C PHE A 120 13.42 -11.26 4.09
N ASP A 121 13.37 -10.00 3.67
CA ASP A 121 12.78 -8.93 4.48
C ASP A 121 11.25 -9.08 4.56
N LEU A 122 10.61 -9.49 3.46
CA LEU A 122 9.19 -9.85 3.45
C LEU A 122 8.91 -11.04 4.39
N ASN A 123 9.78 -12.05 4.40
CA ASN A 123 9.62 -13.17 5.31
C ASN A 123 9.61 -12.72 6.78
N LYS A 124 10.49 -11.79 7.16
CA LYS A 124 10.47 -11.20 8.53
C LYS A 124 9.16 -10.47 8.83
N ILE A 125 8.65 -9.69 7.87
CA ILE A 125 7.37 -8.97 8.03
C ILE A 125 6.23 -9.97 8.24
N ILE A 126 6.18 -11.03 7.43
CA ILE A 126 5.17 -12.08 7.54
C ILE A 126 5.27 -12.79 8.90
N HIS A 127 6.48 -13.10 9.36
CA HIS A 127 6.67 -13.70 10.70
C HIS A 127 6.16 -12.78 11.80
N ALA A 128 6.46 -11.48 11.76
CA ALA A 128 5.94 -10.52 12.74
C ALA A 128 4.40 -10.44 12.74
N ILE A 129 3.77 -10.51 11.55
CA ILE A 129 2.32 -10.59 11.43
C ILE A 129 1.80 -11.89 12.06
N LEU A 130 2.38 -13.06 11.72
CA LEU A 130 1.95 -14.37 12.25
C LEU A 130 2.07 -14.46 13.77
N GLU A 131 3.16 -13.95 14.34
CA GLU A 131 3.35 -13.87 15.78
C GLU A 131 2.27 -12.99 16.45
N THR A 132 1.89 -11.88 15.81
CA THR A 132 0.86 -10.98 16.32
C THR A 132 -0.53 -11.63 16.30
N ILE A 133 -0.90 -12.37 15.25
CA ILE A 133 -2.20 -13.04 15.15
C ILE A 133 -2.28 -14.37 15.92
N GLN A 134 -1.18 -14.83 16.51
CA GLN A 134 -1.09 -16.10 17.27
C GLN A 134 -1.62 -17.35 16.52
N ARG A 135 -1.60 -17.33 15.19
CA ARG A 135 -2.09 -18.43 14.36
C ARG A 135 -0.95 -19.25 13.77
N GLN A 136 -1.07 -20.58 13.86
CA GLN A 136 -0.04 -21.53 13.42
C GLN A 136 -0.33 -22.23 12.08
N ASN A 137 -1.50 -22.04 11.46
CA ASN A 137 -1.90 -22.83 10.29
C ASN A 137 -2.36 -21.99 9.11
N TYR A 138 -1.39 -21.54 8.31
CA TYR A 138 -1.63 -21.03 6.95
C TYR A 138 -0.73 -21.77 5.97
N SER A 139 -1.22 -22.84 5.34
CA SER A 139 -0.44 -23.62 4.36
C SER A 139 0.12 -22.76 3.22
N LEU A 140 -0.67 -21.81 2.72
CA LEU A 140 -0.22 -20.85 1.70
C LEU A 140 0.96 -19.99 2.15
N LEU A 141 0.97 -19.58 3.42
CA LEU A 141 2.07 -18.81 4.01
C LEU A 141 3.35 -19.65 4.16
N GLU A 142 3.22 -20.90 4.57
CA GLU A 142 4.37 -21.80 4.65
C GLU A 142 5.02 -22.01 3.29
N ASP A 143 4.24 -22.20 2.24
CA ASP A 143 4.75 -22.37 0.89
C ASP A 143 5.36 -21.07 0.36
N TYR A 144 4.73 -19.91 0.62
CA TYR A 144 5.30 -18.62 0.30
C TYR A 144 6.64 -18.35 0.99
N LEU A 145 6.77 -18.71 2.27
CA LEU A 145 8.03 -18.51 3.02
C LEU A 145 9.20 -19.32 2.46
N LYS A 146 8.93 -20.45 1.77
CA LYS A 146 9.93 -21.27 1.09
C LYS A 146 10.42 -20.69 -0.24
N LEU A 147 9.69 -19.74 -0.83
CA LEU A 147 10.10 -19.09 -2.07
C LEU A 147 11.35 -18.24 -1.88
N ASN A 148 12.22 -18.24 -2.87
CA ASN A 148 13.44 -17.41 -2.89
C ASN A 148 13.21 -16.03 -3.50
N GLU A 149 12.11 -15.87 -4.25
CA GLU A 149 11.76 -14.66 -4.98
C GLU A 149 10.36 -14.16 -4.59
N PHE A 150 10.06 -12.93 -4.91
CA PHE A 150 8.71 -12.39 -4.75
C PHE A 150 7.72 -13.10 -5.67
N HIS A 151 6.51 -13.30 -5.21
CA HIS A 151 5.47 -13.96 -5.99
C HIS A 151 4.83 -13.00 -7.01
N ASN A 152 4.58 -11.76 -6.62
CA ASN A 152 3.76 -10.81 -7.36
C ASN A 152 4.56 -9.74 -8.12
N GLU A 153 5.63 -10.13 -8.81
CA GLU A 153 6.51 -9.18 -9.51
C GLU A 153 5.78 -8.35 -10.59
N ASP A 154 4.90 -8.98 -11.38
CA ASP A 154 4.15 -8.27 -12.42
C ASP A 154 3.12 -7.30 -11.85
N VAL A 155 2.45 -7.71 -10.77
CA VAL A 155 1.52 -6.85 -10.02
C VAL A 155 2.26 -5.65 -9.44
N PHE A 156 3.41 -5.87 -8.84
CA PHE A 156 4.27 -4.80 -8.32
C PHE A 156 4.69 -3.82 -9.41
N LYS A 157 5.20 -4.32 -10.55
CA LYS A 157 5.59 -3.46 -11.71
C LYS A 157 4.42 -2.63 -12.19
N LYS A 158 3.23 -3.22 -12.28
CA LYS A 158 2.01 -2.51 -12.68
C LYS A 158 1.70 -1.37 -11.71
N TYR A 159 1.69 -1.61 -10.40
CA TYR A 159 1.47 -0.55 -9.40
C TYR A 159 2.51 0.57 -9.50
N VAL A 160 3.79 0.20 -9.51
CA VAL A 160 4.88 1.18 -9.57
C VAL A 160 4.80 2.07 -10.82
N SER A 161 4.23 1.56 -11.93
CA SER A 161 4.04 2.35 -13.16
C SER A 161 3.01 3.47 -13.03
N TYR A 162 2.19 3.45 -11.99
CA TYR A 162 1.16 4.48 -11.71
C TYR A 162 1.56 5.46 -10.60
N LEU A 163 2.70 5.26 -9.97
CA LEU A 163 3.18 6.22 -8.98
C LEU A 163 3.56 7.57 -9.64
N PRO A 164 3.30 8.68 -8.95
CA PRO A 164 2.71 8.83 -7.62
C PRO A 164 1.18 8.72 -7.63
N ASP A 165 0.61 8.17 -6.54
CA ASP A 165 -0.84 8.14 -6.33
C ASP A 165 -1.39 9.47 -5.84
N PRO A 166 -2.69 9.76 -6.04
CA PRO A 166 -3.33 10.91 -5.42
C PRO A 166 -3.46 10.72 -3.89
N PHE A 167 -3.60 11.81 -3.16
CA PHE A 167 -4.07 11.73 -1.78
C PHE A 167 -5.45 11.06 -1.72
N PRO A 168 -5.79 10.35 -0.63
CA PRO A 168 -7.08 9.69 -0.50
C PRO A 168 -8.26 10.60 -0.81
N GLU A 169 -8.25 11.84 -0.29
CA GLU A 169 -9.27 12.85 -0.50
C GLU A 169 -9.38 13.36 -1.95
N ASP A 170 -8.33 13.19 -2.76
CA ASP A 170 -8.28 13.57 -4.18
C ASP A 170 -8.48 12.38 -5.11
N SER A 171 -8.66 11.19 -4.55
CA SER A 171 -8.87 9.98 -5.33
C SER A 171 -10.25 9.97 -6.01
N LEU A 172 -10.36 9.23 -7.11
CA LEU A 172 -11.63 8.96 -7.78
C LEU A 172 -12.65 8.33 -6.82
N GLN A 173 -12.18 7.49 -5.90
CA GLN A 173 -13.00 6.83 -4.88
C GLN A 173 -13.76 7.85 -4.03
N GLU A 174 -13.10 8.89 -3.57
CA GLU A 174 -13.69 9.91 -2.68
C GLU A 174 -14.42 11.02 -3.46
N LYS A 175 -13.85 11.45 -4.59
CA LYS A 175 -14.43 12.54 -5.40
C LYS A 175 -15.66 12.10 -6.17
N ASN A 176 -15.70 10.86 -6.68
CA ASN A 176 -16.79 10.35 -7.51
C ASN A 176 -17.16 8.90 -7.16
N PRO A 177 -17.79 8.67 -5.98
CA PRO A 177 -18.17 7.32 -5.55
C PRO A 177 -19.11 6.60 -6.52
N ASN A 178 -20.01 7.34 -7.19
CA ASN A 178 -20.93 6.78 -8.16
C ASN A 178 -20.20 6.21 -9.38
N LEU A 179 -19.18 6.91 -9.87
CA LEU A 179 -18.35 6.42 -10.95
C LEU A 179 -17.47 5.26 -10.47
N SER A 180 -16.96 5.34 -9.26
CA SER A 180 -16.15 4.29 -8.64
C SER A 180 -16.90 2.96 -8.50
N SER A 181 -18.22 2.98 -8.29
CA SER A 181 -19.05 1.78 -8.24
C SER A 181 -19.11 1.00 -9.56
N GLN A 182 -18.77 1.65 -10.68
CA GLN A 182 -18.69 1.05 -12.01
C GLN A 182 -17.29 0.51 -12.37
N TRP A 183 -16.38 0.53 -11.41
CA TRP A 183 -15.02 0.01 -11.59
C TRP A 183 -15.03 -1.50 -11.78
N HIS A 184 -14.38 -2.00 -12.83
CA HIS A 184 -14.25 -3.44 -13.04
C HIS A 184 -13.10 -4.00 -12.22
N THR A 185 -13.41 -4.53 -11.03
CA THR A 185 -12.41 -4.93 -10.04
C THR A 185 -11.43 -5.98 -10.58
N GLU A 186 -11.91 -7.03 -11.25
CA GLU A 186 -11.05 -8.12 -11.73
C GLU A 186 -10.11 -7.68 -12.86
N LYS A 187 -10.64 -6.99 -13.89
CA LYS A 187 -9.84 -6.58 -15.05
C LYS A 187 -8.85 -5.48 -14.73
N ASN A 188 -9.17 -4.65 -13.75
CA ASN A 188 -8.27 -3.60 -13.30
C ASN A 188 -7.32 -4.07 -12.20
N PHE A 189 -7.56 -5.24 -11.60
CA PHE A 189 -6.68 -5.74 -10.55
C PHE A 189 -5.20 -5.58 -10.90
N PRO A 190 -4.36 -5.10 -9.99
CA PRO A 190 -4.57 -4.78 -8.57
C PRO A 190 -5.01 -3.33 -8.30
N LEU A 191 -5.28 -2.54 -9.34
CA LEU A 191 -5.63 -1.13 -9.24
C LEU A 191 -7.07 -0.94 -8.79
N THR A 192 -7.29 0.15 -8.06
CA THR A 192 -8.58 0.56 -7.53
C THR A 192 -8.86 2.02 -7.88
N PRO A 193 -10.08 2.52 -7.71
CA PRO A 193 -10.38 3.94 -7.89
C PRO A 193 -9.55 4.86 -6.98
N ARG A 194 -8.98 4.36 -5.88
CA ARG A 194 -8.09 5.13 -4.98
C ARG A 194 -6.76 5.50 -5.63
N ASN A 195 -6.34 4.78 -6.66
CA ASN A 195 -5.06 5.00 -7.35
C ASN A 195 -5.09 6.16 -8.37
N PHE A 196 -6.26 6.76 -8.59
CA PHE A 196 -6.45 7.75 -9.65
C PHE A 196 -7.22 8.98 -9.16
N THR A 197 -6.96 10.11 -9.79
CA THR A 197 -7.85 11.28 -9.72
C THR A 197 -8.95 11.14 -10.78
N GLU A 198 -10.06 11.86 -10.62
CA GLU A 198 -11.15 11.90 -11.61
C GLU A 198 -10.73 12.45 -12.98
N ASN A 199 -9.68 13.29 -13.02
CA ASN A 199 -9.14 13.85 -14.25
C ASN A 199 -8.02 13.01 -14.88
N SER A 200 -7.87 11.76 -14.47
CA SER A 200 -6.82 10.89 -14.98
C SER A 200 -7.12 10.44 -16.41
N GLY A 201 -6.21 10.69 -17.35
CA GLY A 201 -6.28 10.19 -18.73
C GLY A 201 -5.96 8.68 -18.86
N LYS A 202 -5.84 7.94 -17.75
CA LYS A 202 -5.55 6.50 -17.78
C LYS A 202 -6.78 5.71 -18.20
N LYS A 203 -6.60 4.76 -19.14
CA LYS A 203 -7.64 3.82 -19.55
C LYS A 203 -7.76 2.72 -18.52
N VAL A 204 -8.99 2.42 -18.15
CA VAL A 204 -9.37 1.37 -17.22
C VAL A 204 -10.67 0.70 -17.68
N TRP A 205 -10.95 -0.47 -17.16
CA TRP A 205 -12.16 -1.21 -17.44
C TRP A 205 -13.31 -0.79 -16.53
N TRP A 206 -14.46 -0.67 -17.13
CA TRP A 206 -15.73 -0.30 -16.49
C TRP A 206 -16.78 -1.38 -16.66
N VAL A 207 -17.72 -1.44 -15.73
CA VAL A 207 -18.88 -2.31 -15.79
C VAL A 207 -20.15 -1.49 -15.61
N CYS A 208 -21.17 -1.76 -16.43
CA CYS A 208 -22.43 -1.00 -16.41
C CYS A 208 -23.27 -1.33 -15.16
N ASP A 209 -23.79 -0.30 -14.48
CA ASP A 209 -24.67 -0.48 -13.32
C ASP A 209 -25.96 -1.23 -13.67
N LYS A 210 -26.50 -0.99 -14.88
CA LYS A 210 -27.79 -1.57 -15.33
C LYS A 210 -27.65 -2.97 -15.87
N ASN A 211 -26.49 -3.31 -16.44
CA ASN A 211 -26.23 -4.64 -17.00
C ASN A 211 -24.75 -5.01 -16.82
N LYS A 212 -24.48 -5.90 -15.90
CA LYS A 212 -23.11 -6.32 -15.56
C LYS A 212 -22.38 -7.08 -16.69
N GLN A 213 -23.07 -7.47 -17.76
CA GLN A 213 -22.44 -8.05 -18.95
C GLN A 213 -21.87 -6.97 -19.90
N HIS A 214 -22.25 -5.72 -19.71
CA HIS A 214 -21.70 -4.62 -20.50
C HIS A 214 -20.41 -4.11 -19.83
N GLU A 215 -19.31 -4.44 -20.46
CA GLU A 215 -17.96 -4.06 -20.02
C GLU A 215 -17.25 -3.33 -21.16
N TRP A 216 -16.50 -2.30 -20.83
CA TRP A 216 -15.72 -1.55 -21.81
C TRP A 216 -14.50 -0.90 -21.18
N GLU A 217 -13.55 -0.51 -22.01
CA GLU A 217 -12.36 0.22 -21.60
C GLU A 217 -12.45 1.66 -22.10
N THR A 218 -12.25 2.62 -21.21
CA THR A 218 -12.09 4.04 -21.55
C THR A 218 -11.31 4.76 -20.45
N SER A 219 -10.82 5.97 -20.75
CA SER A 219 -10.12 6.78 -19.76
C SER A 219 -11.06 7.34 -18.69
N ILE A 220 -10.50 7.60 -17.52
CA ILE A 220 -11.26 8.06 -16.35
C ILE A 220 -11.86 9.44 -16.61
N ASP A 221 -11.06 10.38 -17.16
CA ASP A 221 -11.47 11.75 -17.49
C ASP A 221 -12.65 11.82 -18.47
N HIS A 222 -12.78 10.82 -19.35
CA HIS A 222 -13.95 10.75 -20.27
C HIS A 222 -15.22 10.18 -19.61
N ARG A 223 -15.12 9.75 -18.35
CA ARG A 223 -16.23 9.20 -17.56
C ARG A 223 -16.65 10.14 -16.43
N SER A 224 -15.79 11.05 -16.03
CA SER A 224 -15.99 11.99 -14.92
C SER A 224 -16.88 13.18 -15.29
#